data_256470c9efc374dd14aa40b3b28dd0c8
#
_entry.id   256470c9efc374dd14aa40b3b28dd0c8
#
_cell.length_a   1.000
_cell.length_b   1.000
_cell.length_c   1.000
_cell.angle_alpha   90.00
_cell.angle_beta   90.00
_cell.angle_gamma   90.00
#
_symmetry.space_group_name_H-M   'P 1'
#
loop_
_entity.id
_entity.type
_entity.pdbx_description
1 polymer ?
#
loop_
_entity_poly.entity_id
_entity_poly.type
_entity_poly.pdbx_seq_one_letter_code
_entity_poly.pdbx_strand_id
1 'polypeptide(L)'
;MPYVFVRNTELRCAMWDEFDLDAAEWFIPGIRMKGRQQDKKDMPPHFVPLARQVVKLLWELKEGSNSDYLFPAAYHKNKCITDAAPLVALKRFEFCQTVHGFRTIASTHLHEMNFPSQIIEAQMAHKDRNEVRATYNKAEYKTERIAMMQTWADYLDALADS
;
A
#
# COMPACT_ATOMS: atom_id res chain seq x y z
N MET A 1 7.14 -1.28 2.35
CA MET A 1 5.99 -1.63 3.22
C MET A 1 5.60 -0.48 4.16
N PRO A 2 6.48 0.07 5.00
CA PRO A 2 6.10 1.15 5.92
C PRO A 2 5.46 2.35 5.22
N TYR A 3 6.04 2.81 4.12
CA TYR A 3 5.57 4.00 3.39
C TYR A 3 4.15 3.90 2.81
N VAL A 4 3.72 2.72 2.35
CA VAL A 4 2.43 2.57 1.65
C VAL A 4 1.35 1.87 2.48
N PHE A 5 1.73 1.23 3.57
CA PHE A 5 0.91 0.50 4.55
C PHE A 5 -0.35 -0.18 3.99
N VAL A 6 -0.27 -0.70 2.75
CA VAL A 6 -1.26 -1.57 2.13
C VAL A 6 -1.21 -2.99 2.73
N ARG A 7 -2.15 -3.87 2.38
CA ARG A 7 -2.11 -5.27 2.87
C ARG A 7 -0.97 -6.04 2.24
N ASN A 8 -0.45 -7.04 2.98
CA ASN A 8 0.64 -7.90 2.52
C ASN A 8 0.39 -8.47 1.11
N THR A 9 -0.79 -9.04 0.88
CA THR A 9 -1.15 -9.62 -0.43
C THR A 9 -1.20 -8.57 -1.53
N GLU A 10 -1.63 -7.35 -1.22
CA GLU A 10 -1.69 -6.24 -2.17
C GLU A 10 -0.30 -5.84 -2.63
N LEU A 11 0.66 -5.72 -1.71
CA LEU A 11 2.03 -5.32 -2.04
C LEU A 11 2.84 -6.46 -2.67
N ARG A 12 2.86 -7.65 -2.06
CA ARG A 12 3.73 -8.75 -2.52
C ARG A 12 3.40 -9.25 -3.92
N CYS A 13 2.14 -9.13 -4.33
CA CYS A 13 1.68 -9.51 -5.68
C CYS A 13 1.41 -8.31 -6.59
N ALA A 14 2.00 -7.16 -6.28
CA ALA A 14 1.94 -5.99 -7.14
C ALA A 14 2.64 -6.27 -8.47
N MET A 15 2.05 -5.78 -9.56
CA MET A 15 2.58 -5.90 -10.92
C MET A 15 2.94 -4.51 -11.44
N TRP A 16 3.92 -4.42 -12.32
CA TRP A 16 4.41 -3.15 -12.84
C TRP A 16 3.38 -2.36 -13.64
N ASP A 17 2.43 -3.03 -14.28
CA ASP A 17 1.33 -2.43 -15.03
C ASP A 17 0.29 -1.73 -14.15
N GLU A 18 0.35 -1.91 -12.83
CA GLU A 18 -0.51 -1.25 -11.87
C GLU A 18 0.00 0.14 -11.47
N PHE A 19 1.24 0.49 -11.82
CA PHE A 19 1.92 1.72 -11.41
C PHE A 19 2.03 2.72 -12.55
N ASP A 20 1.55 3.93 -12.31
CA ASP A 20 1.93 5.11 -13.07
C ASP A 20 2.96 5.88 -12.24
N LEU A 21 4.24 5.68 -12.54
CA LEU A 21 5.33 6.27 -11.77
C LEU A 21 5.51 7.77 -12.08
N ASP A 22 5.11 8.21 -13.28
CA ASP A 22 5.17 9.62 -13.67
C ASP A 22 4.08 10.43 -12.96
N ALA A 23 2.88 9.84 -12.81
CA ALA A 23 1.79 10.42 -12.04
C ALA A 23 1.92 10.19 -10.53
N ALA A 24 2.88 9.37 -10.07
CA ALA A 24 3.04 8.93 -8.69
C ALA A 24 1.79 8.22 -8.14
N GLU A 25 1.21 7.32 -8.91
CA GLU A 25 -0.02 6.61 -8.62
C GLU A 25 0.15 5.09 -8.72
N TRP A 26 -0.53 4.35 -7.86
CA TRP A 26 -0.67 2.90 -7.91
C TRP A 26 -2.14 2.51 -7.84
N PHE A 27 -2.62 1.72 -8.80
CA PHE A 27 -3.99 1.23 -8.86
C PHE A 27 -4.04 -0.27 -8.60
N ILE A 28 -4.40 -0.66 -7.39
CA ILE A 28 -4.52 -2.08 -7.01
C ILE A 28 -5.85 -2.62 -7.58
N PRO A 29 -5.82 -3.62 -8.47
CA PRO A 29 -7.05 -4.18 -9.06
C PRO A 29 -8.02 -4.71 -8.00
N GLY A 30 -9.30 -4.42 -8.15
CA GLY A 30 -10.35 -4.84 -7.21
C GLY A 30 -10.36 -6.34 -6.94
N ILE A 31 -10.00 -7.15 -7.95
CA ILE A 31 -9.91 -8.61 -7.82
C ILE A 31 -8.88 -9.07 -6.78
N ARG A 32 -7.85 -8.27 -6.51
CA ARG A 32 -6.83 -8.55 -5.49
C ARG A 32 -7.17 -8.00 -4.11
N MET A 33 -8.19 -7.16 -4.03
CA MET A 33 -8.65 -6.58 -2.77
C MET A 33 -9.30 -7.63 -1.86
N LYS A 34 -9.32 -7.36 -0.54
CA LYS A 34 -10.01 -8.23 0.43
C LYS A 34 -11.53 -8.13 0.22
N GLY A 35 -12.19 -9.25 -0.01
CA GLY A 35 -13.63 -9.33 -0.21
C GLY A 35 -14.08 -10.73 -0.60
N ARG A 36 -15.40 -10.94 -0.73
CA ARG A 36 -15.94 -12.19 -1.27
C ARG A 36 -15.63 -12.27 -2.76
N GLN A 37 -15.38 -13.48 -3.27
CA GLN A 37 -14.95 -13.68 -4.67
C GLN A 37 -15.95 -13.12 -5.69
N GLN A 38 -17.25 -13.24 -5.41
CA GLN A 38 -18.32 -12.74 -6.27
C GLN A 38 -18.35 -11.20 -6.37
N ASP A 39 -17.97 -10.50 -5.30
CA ASP A 39 -18.01 -9.03 -5.23
C ASP A 39 -16.78 -8.39 -5.89
N LYS A 40 -15.70 -9.18 -6.10
CA LYS A 40 -14.41 -8.66 -6.55
C LYS A 40 -14.37 -8.29 -8.03
N LYS A 41 -15.19 -8.92 -8.87
CA LYS A 41 -15.19 -8.69 -10.32
C LYS A 41 -15.60 -7.27 -10.68
N ASP A 42 -16.53 -6.71 -9.91
CA ASP A 42 -17.10 -5.38 -10.13
C ASP A 42 -16.52 -4.32 -9.18
N MET A 43 -15.53 -4.71 -8.35
CA MET A 43 -14.90 -3.79 -7.43
C MET A 43 -13.91 -2.88 -8.19
N PRO A 44 -14.07 -1.55 -8.08
CA PRO A 44 -13.12 -0.62 -8.71
C PRO A 44 -11.71 -0.82 -8.15
N PRO A 45 -10.67 -0.47 -8.92
CA PRO A 45 -9.31 -0.50 -8.42
C PRO A 45 -9.14 0.46 -7.24
N HIS A 46 -8.32 0.05 -6.29
CA HIS A 46 -7.98 0.90 -5.14
C HIS A 46 -6.80 1.80 -5.50
N PHE A 47 -7.04 3.09 -5.47
CA PHE A 47 -6.02 4.12 -5.67
C PHE A 47 -5.10 4.24 -4.45
N VAL A 48 -3.80 4.26 -4.66
CA VAL A 48 -2.76 4.48 -3.64
C VAL A 48 -1.80 5.55 -4.15
N PRO A 49 -1.82 6.78 -3.57
CA PRO A 49 -0.84 7.79 -3.93
C PRO A 49 0.55 7.40 -3.43
N LEU A 50 1.56 7.63 -4.25
CA LEU A 50 2.93 7.31 -3.97
C LEU A 50 3.70 8.57 -3.55
N ALA A 51 4.31 8.55 -2.37
CA ALA A 51 5.23 9.60 -1.96
C ALA A 51 6.51 9.57 -2.82
N ARG A 52 7.20 10.69 -2.92
CA ARG A 52 8.44 10.85 -3.72
C ARG A 52 9.49 9.77 -3.41
N GLN A 53 9.63 9.41 -2.15
CA GLN A 53 10.54 8.36 -1.69
C GLN A 53 10.18 6.99 -2.28
N VAL A 54 8.90 6.68 -2.34
CA VAL A 54 8.41 5.42 -2.92
C VAL A 54 8.63 5.40 -4.42
N VAL A 55 8.34 6.50 -5.12
CA VAL A 55 8.58 6.61 -6.56
C VAL A 55 10.05 6.38 -6.89
N LYS A 56 10.97 7.01 -6.13
CA LYS A 56 12.42 6.79 -6.28
C LYS A 56 12.79 5.32 -6.12
N LEU A 57 12.35 4.67 -5.03
CA LEU A 57 12.61 3.25 -4.79
C LEU A 57 12.04 2.35 -5.90
N LEU A 58 10.87 2.68 -6.45
CA LEU A 58 10.25 1.91 -7.53
C LEU A 58 11.03 2.06 -8.84
N TRP A 59 11.55 3.24 -9.16
CA TRP A 59 12.42 3.42 -10.32
C TRP A 59 13.70 2.60 -10.20
N GLU A 60 14.38 2.64 -9.05
CA GLU A 60 15.58 1.83 -8.77
C GLU A 60 15.30 0.33 -8.91
N LEU A 61 14.15 -0.15 -8.40
CA LEU A 61 13.72 -1.54 -8.54
C LEU A 61 13.40 -1.91 -9.99
N LYS A 62 12.83 -0.99 -10.76
CA LYS A 62 12.43 -1.22 -12.15
C LYS A 62 13.61 -1.42 -13.07
N GLU A 63 14.72 -0.68 -12.87
CA GLU A 63 15.95 -0.79 -13.65
C GLU A 63 16.55 -2.21 -13.62
N GLY A 64 16.42 -2.94 -12.50
CA GLY A 64 16.90 -4.32 -12.35
C GLY A 64 15.83 -5.39 -12.60
N SER A 65 14.59 -5.01 -12.91
CA SER A 65 13.48 -5.96 -13.03
C SER A 65 13.39 -6.58 -14.42
N ASN A 66 13.19 -7.92 -14.46
CA ASN A 66 12.90 -8.68 -15.67
C ASN A 66 11.63 -9.55 -15.50
N SER A 67 10.72 -9.12 -14.66
CA SER A 67 9.46 -9.79 -14.33
C SER A 67 8.32 -8.79 -14.35
N ASP A 68 7.11 -9.27 -14.63
CA ASP A 68 5.89 -8.45 -14.51
C ASP A 68 5.55 -8.11 -13.04
N TYR A 69 6.02 -8.93 -12.10
CA TYR A 69 5.82 -8.70 -10.66
C TYR A 69 6.88 -7.77 -10.08
N LEU A 70 6.45 -6.88 -9.20
CA LEU A 70 7.34 -6.03 -8.41
C LEU A 70 8.28 -6.86 -7.52
N PHE A 71 7.77 -7.95 -6.94
CA PHE A 71 8.50 -8.90 -6.11
C PHE A 71 8.33 -10.32 -6.66
N PRO A 72 9.10 -10.72 -7.68
CA PRO A 72 9.01 -12.05 -8.26
C PRO A 72 9.55 -13.13 -7.31
N ALA A 73 8.98 -14.33 -7.38
CA ALA A 73 9.51 -15.48 -6.67
C ALA A 73 10.86 -15.92 -7.27
N ALA A 74 11.82 -16.31 -6.40
CA ALA A 74 13.19 -16.60 -6.79
C ALA A 74 13.32 -17.64 -7.94
N TYR A 75 12.45 -18.65 -7.96
CA TYR A 75 12.49 -19.74 -8.96
C TYR A 75 11.36 -19.68 -9.99
N HIS A 76 10.44 -18.71 -9.89
CA HIS A 76 9.26 -18.60 -10.74
C HIS A 76 8.97 -17.13 -11.04
N LYS A 77 9.55 -16.61 -12.13
CA LYS A 77 9.38 -15.20 -12.53
C LYS A 77 7.92 -14.78 -12.77
N ASN A 78 7.05 -15.74 -13.08
CA ASN A 78 5.62 -15.52 -13.32
C ASN A 78 4.77 -15.66 -12.05
N LYS A 79 5.38 -15.61 -10.85
CA LYS A 79 4.70 -15.66 -9.57
C LYS A 79 5.30 -14.63 -8.62
N CYS A 80 4.48 -14.07 -7.76
CA CYS A 80 4.97 -13.22 -6.69
C CYS A 80 5.57 -14.04 -5.54
N ILE A 81 6.37 -13.40 -4.68
CA ILE A 81 6.92 -14.00 -3.45
C ILE A 81 5.81 -14.58 -2.57
N THR A 82 6.18 -15.55 -1.73
CA THR A 82 5.24 -16.21 -0.79
C THR A 82 4.72 -15.24 0.26
N ASP A 83 3.62 -15.59 0.92
CA ASP A 83 3.03 -14.80 2.00
C ASP A 83 3.96 -14.62 3.20
N ALA A 84 4.80 -15.61 3.46
CA ALA A 84 5.77 -15.59 4.54
C ALA A 84 7.04 -14.76 4.23
N ALA A 85 7.36 -14.52 2.95
CA ALA A 85 8.63 -13.90 2.56
C ALA A 85 8.88 -12.52 3.21
N PRO A 86 7.89 -11.60 3.27
CA PRO A 86 8.09 -10.32 3.94
C PRO A 86 8.39 -10.46 5.43
N LEU A 87 7.72 -11.40 6.12
CA LEU A 87 7.98 -11.64 7.54
C LEU A 87 9.37 -12.26 7.77
N VAL A 88 9.82 -13.15 6.89
CA VAL A 88 11.18 -13.71 6.94
C VAL A 88 12.22 -12.61 6.73
N ALA A 89 11.98 -11.69 5.80
CA ALA A 89 12.86 -10.53 5.59
C ALA A 89 12.95 -9.65 6.84
N LEU A 90 11.82 -9.31 7.46
CA LEU A 90 11.79 -8.52 8.71
C LEU A 90 12.59 -9.20 9.83
N LYS A 91 12.44 -10.50 10.01
CA LYS A 91 13.19 -11.26 11.01
C LYS A 91 14.71 -11.23 10.77
N ARG A 92 15.16 -11.22 9.51
CA ARG A 92 16.60 -11.11 9.17
C ARG A 92 17.21 -9.77 9.58
N PHE A 93 16.39 -8.72 9.62
CA PHE A 93 16.79 -7.39 10.09
C PHE A 93 16.50 -7.18 11.58
N GLU A 94 16.20 -8.25 12.33
CA GLU A 94 15.87 -8.22 13.76
C GLU A 94 14.69 -7.34 14.15
N PHE A 95 13.83 -7.00 13.17
CA PHE A 95 12.61 -6.26 13.44
C PHE A 95 11.57 -7.14 14.14
N CYS A 96 11.21 -6.78 15.37
CA CYS A 96 10.14 -7.41 16.16
C CYS A 96 8.73 -7.02 15.69
N GLN A 97 8.55 -6.69 14.41
CA GLN A 97 7.27 -6.21 13.88
C GLN A 97 6.68 -7.18 12.86
N THR A 98 5.36 -7.19 12.75
CA THR A 98 4.64 -7.93 11.72
C THR A 98 4.35 -7.04 10.51
N VAL A 99 4.16 -7.66 9.35
CA VAL A 99 3.74 -6.93 8.14
C VAL A 99 2.43 -6.14 8.37
N HIS A 100 1.50 -6.72 9.15
CA HIS A 100 0.24 -6.06 9.51
C HIS A 100 0.46 -4.94 10.53
N GLY A 101 1.42 -5.07 11.41
CA GLY A 101 1.76 -4.06 12.42
C GLY A 101 2.11 -2.70 11.84
N PHE A 102 2.75 -2.64 10.66
CA PHE A 102 3.03 -1.37 9.98
C PHE A 102 1.76 -0.59 9.65
N ARG A 103 0.65 -1.26 9.36
CA ARG A 103 -0.63 -0.60 9.10
C ARG A 103 -1.21 0.00 10.38
N THR A 104 -1.10 -0.73 11.49
CA THR A 104 -1.55 -0.24 12.81
C THR A 104 -0.71 0.97 13.23
N ILE A 105 0.61 0.89 13.09
CA ILE A 105 1.52 2.00 13.40
C ILE A 105 1.16 3.24 12.55
N ALA A 106 1.05 3.08 11.22
CA ALA A 106 0.69 4.19 10.35
C ALA A 106 -0.66 4.80 10.73
N SER A 107 -1.69 3.99 10.98
CA SER A 107 -3.00 4.48 11.39
C SER A 107 -2.93 5.27 12.71
N THR A 108 -2.22 4.75 13.71
CA THR A 108 -2.09 5.41 15.01
C THR A 108 -1.42 6.79 14.87
N HIS A 109 -0.23 6.82 14.25
CA HIS A 109 0.51 8.08 14.11
C HIS A 109 -0.19 9.10 13.21
N LEU A 110 -0.86 8.67 12.13
CA LEU A 110 -1.64 9.58 11.30
C LEU A 110 -2.82 10.21 12.06
N HIS A 111 -3.47 9.47 12.98
CA HIS A 111 -4.46 10.05 13.87
C HIS A 111 -3.83 11.03 14.87
N GLU A 112 -2.66 10.73 15.44
CA GLU A 112 -1.89 11.63 16.31
C GLU A 112 -1.45 12.90 15.57
N MET A 113 -1.17 12.80 14.27
CA MET A 113 -0.90 13.95 13.38
C MET A 113 -2.18 14.72 12.98
N ASN A 114 -3.33 14.37 13.54
CA ASN A 114 -4.64 15.00 13.30
C ASN A 114 -5.18 14.87 11.87
N PHE A 115 -4.77 13.83 11.12
CA PHE A 115 -5.42 13.53 9.84
C PHE A 115 -6.84 12.99 10.07
N PRO A 116 -7.84 13.43 9.29
CA PRO A 116 -9.22 12.97 9.42
C PRO A 116 -9.34 11.46 9.21
N SER A 117 -10.07 10.78 10.11
CA SER A 117 -10.24 9.33 10.07
C SER A 117 -10.71 8.79 8.73
N GLN A 118 -11.61 9.52 8.03
CA GLN A 118 -12.12 9.11 6.73
C GLN A 118 -11.02 9.03 5.64
N ILE A 119 -10.01 9.88 5.71
CA ILE A 119 -8.89 9.89 4.76
C ILE A 119 -7.99 8.69 5.04
N ILE A 120 -7.69 8.42 6.31
CA ILE A 120 -6.90 7.26 6.75
C ILE A 120 -7.62 5.96 6.37
N GLU A 121 -8.91 5.84 6.65
CA GLU A 121 -9.73 4.67 6.31
C GLU A 121 -9.81 4.43 4.80
N ALA A 122 -9.96 5.51 4.00
CA ALA A 122 -9.94 5.44 2.55
C ALA A 122 -8.59 4.91 2.04
N GLN A 123 -7.45 5.39 2.59
CA GLN A 123 -6.12 4.89 2.25
C GLN A 123 -5.94 3.42 2.62
N MET A 124 -6.46 3.00 3.74
CA MET A 124 -6.39 1.62 4.20
C MET A 124 -7.39 0.68 3.50
N ALA A 125 -8.22 1.18 2.60
CA ALA A 125 -9.31 0.42 1.98
C ALA A 125 -10.15 -0.34 3.01
N HIS A 126 -10.46 0.31 4.13
CA HIS A 126 -11.39 -0.21 5.10
C HIS A 126 -12.82 -0.01 4.59
N LYS A 127 -13.63 -1.07 4.64
CA LYS A 127 -15.05 -0.96 4.34
C LYS A 127 -15.72 -0.15 5.44
N ASP A 128 -16.47 0.88 5.05
CA ASP A 128 -17.34 1.57 6.01
C ASP A 128 -18.32 0.55 6.59
N ARG A 129 -18.37 0.43 7.92
CA ARG A 129 -19.27 -0.49 8.62
C ARG A 129 -20.73 -0.06 8.52
N ASN A 130 -20.96 1.20 8.18
CA ASN A 130 -22.29 1.75 7.98
C ASN A 130 -22.62 1.70 6.49
N GLU A 131 -23.50 0.77 6.08
CA GLU A 131 -23.91 0.59 4.68
C GLU A 131 -24.52 1.85 4.07
N VAL A 132 -25.25 2.64 4.86
CA VAL A 132 -25.84 3.91 4.43
C VAL A 132 -24.71 4.91 4.11
N ARG A 133 -23.71 5.01 4.97
CA ARG A 133 -22.56 5.89 4.78
C ARG A 133 -21.70 5.46 3.60
N ALA A 134 -21.49 4.17 3.42
CA ALA A 134 -20.78 3.59 2.28
C ALA A 134 -21.46 3.92 0.93
N THR A 135 -22.79 3.95 0.90
CA THR A 135 -23.56 4.29 -0.30
C THR A 135 -23.41 5.75 -0.71
N TYR A 136 -23.28 6.66 0.26
CA TYR A 136 -23.17 8.10 -0.01
C TYR A 136 -21.73 8.60 -0.09
N ASN A 137 -20.75 7.89 0.50
CA ASN A 137 -19.35 8.33 0.56
C ASN A 137 -18.52 7.68 -0.57
N LYS A 138 -18.74 8.15 -1.81
CA LYS A 138 -17.92 7.78 -2.98
C LYS A 138 -16.68 8.65 -3.14
N ALA A 139 -16.39 9.53 -2.17
CA ALA A 139 -15.25 10.42 -2.24
C ALA A 139 -13.96 9.61 -2.08
N GLU A 140 -13.05 9.75 -3.02
CA GLU A 140 -11.74 9.09 -2.99
C GLU A 140 -10.69 9.86 -2.20
N TYR A 141 -10.98 11.11 -1.80
CA TYR A 141 -10.08 12.02 -1.07
C TYR A 141 -8.67 12.08 -1.67
N LYS A 142 -8.56 12.13 -3.01
CA LYS A 142 -7.27 12.01 -3.72
C LYS A 142 -6.25 13.04 -3.26
N THR A 143 -6.61 14.31 -3.25
CA THR A 143 -5.71 15.41 -2.88
C THR A 143 -5.22 15.29 -1.45
N GLU A 144 -6.15 15.02 -0.53
CA GLU A 144 -5.84 14.89 0.89
C GLU A 144 -4.99 13.66 1.18
N ARG A 145 -5.25 12.55 0.46
CA ARG A 145 -4.47 11.32 0.57
C ARG A 145 -3.05 11.50 0.02
N ILE A 146 -2.87 12.24 -1.08
CA ILE A 146 -1.54 12.58 -1.61
C ILE A 146 -0.74 13.35 -0.55
N ALA A 147 -1.33 14.39 0.04
CA ALA A 147 -0.68 15.18 1.08
C ALA A 147 -0.35 14.33 2.32
N MET A 148 -1.30 13.51 2.78
CA MET A 148 -1.12 12.62 3.92
C MET A 148 0.01 11.61 3.69
N MET A 149 0.05 10.96 2.52
CA MET A 149 1.07 9.95 2.21
C MET A 149 2.46 10.58 2.09
N GLN A 150 2.57 11.80 1.56
CA GLN A 150 3.84 12.51 1.53
C GLN A 150 4.29 12.90 2.95
N THR A 151 3.40 13.45 3.77
CA THR A 151 3.71 13.78 5.17
C THR A 151 4.15 12.54 5.96
N TRP A 152 3.49 11.41 5.75
CA TRP A 152 3.87 10.14 6.36
C TRP A 152 5.26 9.67 5.95
N ALA A 153 5.59 9.77 4.66
CA ALA A 153 6.90 9.38 4.15
C ALA A 153 8.01 10.27 4.69
N ASP A 154 7.79 11.59 4.72
CA ASP A 154 8.76 12.55 5.27
C ASP A 154 8.99 12.31 6.79
N TYR A 155 7.94 11.95 7.53
CA TYR A 155 8.06 11.56 8.94
C TYR A 155 8.92 10.29 9.13
N LEU A 156 8.72 9.27 8.28
CA LEU A 156 9.53 8.05 8.35
C LEU A 156 11.01 8.31 8.05
N ASP A 157 11.31 9.16 7.08
CA ASP A 157 12.68 9.53 6.75
C ASP A 157 13.33 10.28 7.92
N ALA A 158 12.63 11.23 8.53
CA ALA A 158 13.12 11.96 9.71
C ALA A 158 13.43 11.05 10.90
N LEU A 159 12.68 9.95 11.07
CA LEU A 159 12.97 8.94 12.09
C LEU A 159 14.21 8.09 11.74
N ALA A 160 14.47 7.88 10.47
CA ALA A 160 15.65 7.10 10.05
C ALA A 160 16.96 7.89 10.17
N ASP A 161 16.87 9.23 10.12
CA ASP A 161 18.03 10.14 10.23
C ASP A 161 18.34 10.53 11.69
N SER A 162 17.51 10.15 12.65
CA SER A 162 17.66 10.44 14.08
C SER A 162 18.45 9.36 14.83
#